data_a8e288ff9fccba49ac53ed125035feae
#
_entry.id   a8e288ff9fccba49ac53ed125035feae
#
_cell.length_a   1.000
_cell.length_b   1.000
_cell.length_c   1.000
_cell.angle_alpha   90.00
_cell.angle_beta   90.00
_cell.angle_gamma   90.00
#
_symmetry.space_group_name_H-M   'P 1'
#
loop_
_entity.id
_entity.type
_entity.pdbx_description
1 polymer ?
#
loop_
_entity_poly.entity_id
_entity_poly.type
_entity_poly.pdbx_seq_one_letter_code
_entity_poly.pdbx_strand_id
1 'polypeptide(L)'
;HRDLHSFPTRRSSDLEGTLDDYAYAIQALITLYESTFDVKWFRLAARLQDSQDGLFADEAGGYYYTPRDAGHLIARVKEFFDGAMPNSNAVSALNLLRLHRLARGDAYRDRAMGIFRASSALMRAHPSAFAQMLVALDFHLSPPFEAVIARGPAPNEAVRAAAALRRRFAPSLVIASGEGVPMAEDRPPGAEGFLYLCRDTACLAPTADIEAVLSALEDVDVYKLDA
;
A
#
# COMPACT_ATOMS: atom_id res chain seq x y z
N HIS A 1 -49.14 -8.96 23.28
CA HIS A 1 -48.16 -8.01 22.76
C HIS A 1 -47.35 -8.73 21.69
N ARG A 2 -47.62 -8.44 20.43
CA ARG A 2 -46.80 -8.88 19.27
C ARG A 2 -45.65 -7.91 19.19
N ASP A 3 -44.43 -8.38 19.33
CA ASP A 3 -43.22 -7.62 19.01
C ASP A 3 -43.13 -7.40 17.51
N LEU A 4 -43.57 -6.22 17.06
CA LEU A 4 -43.61 -5.79 15.67
C LEU A 4 -42.32 -5.07 15.22
N HIS A 5 -41.17 -5.32 15.87
CA HIS A 5 -39.93 -4.66 15.55
C HIS A 5 -38.71 -5.59 15.52
N SER A 6 -38.82 -6.77 14.90
CA SER A 6 -37.64 -7.43 14.43
C SER A 6 -37.53 -7.18 12.93
N PHE A 7 -36.97 -6.02 12.54
CA PHE A 7 -36.24 -6.01 11.27
C PHE A 7 -35.20 -7.14 11.36
N PRO A 8 -35.09 -7.98 10.34
CA PRO A 8 -33.98 -8.91 10.27
C PRO A 8 -32.72 -8.07 10.15
N THR A 9 -32.15 -7.68 11.26
CA THR A 9 -30.77 -7.21 11.32
C THR A 9 -29.94 -8.43 10.94
N ARG A 10 -29.60 -8.57 9.65
CA ARG A 10 -28.50 -9.44 9.25
C ARG A 10 -27.33 -9.01 10.14
N ARG A 11 -26.92 -9.91 11.02
CA ARG A 11 -25.75 -9.67 11.84
C ARG A 11 -24.61 -9.47 10.86
N SER A 12 -23.75 -8.46 11.07
CA SER A 12 -22.57 -8.23 10.23
C SER A 12 -21.65 -9.47 10.16
N SER A 13 -21.80 -10.40 11.11
CA SER A 13 -21.14 -11.71 11.12
C SER A 13 -21.66 -12.71 10.09
N ASP A 14 -22.81 -12.45 9.46
CA ASP A 14 -23.44 -13.34 8.49
C ASP A 14 -23.16 -12.91 7.03
N LEU A 15 -22.41 -11.81 6.85
CA LEU A 15 -21.97 -11.32 5.55
C LEU A 15 -20.51 -11.69 5.36
N GLU A 16 -20.24 -12.48 4.32
CA GLU A 16 -18.88 -12.72 3.86
C GLU A 16 -18.30 -11.42 3.30
N GLY A 17 -17.08 -11.07 3.72
CA GLY A 17 -16.39 -9.89 3.20
C GLY A 17 -16.12 -10.04 1.70
N THR A 18 -16.23 -8.94 0.97
CA THR A 18 -15.89 -8.83 -0.45
C THR A 18 -14.42 -8.39 -0.62
N LEU A 19 -13.93 -8.41 -1.86
CA LEU A 19 -12.60 -7.88 -2.17
C LEU A 19 -12.44 -6.41 -1.75
N ASP A 20 -13.51 -5.60 -1.86
CA ASP A 20 -13.49 -4.20 -1.43
C ASP A 20 -13.15 -4.08 0.06
N ASP A 21 -13.79 -4.87 0.91
CA ASP A 21 -13.57 -4.85 2.34
C ASP A 21 -12.11 -5.14 2.69
N TYR A 22 -11.51 -6.12 2.03
CA TYR A 22 -10.11 -6.49 2.25
C TYR A 22 -9.15 -5.42 1.70
N ALA A 23 -9.32 -5.01 0.45
CA ALA A 23 -8.42 -4.08 -0.22
C ALA A 23 -8.35 -2.72 0.52
N TYR A 24 -9.51 -2.18 0.89
CA TYR A 24 -9.55 -0.90 1.62
C TYR A 24 -9.11 -1.03 3.08
N ALA A 25 -9.40 -2.15 3.75
CA ALA A 25 -8.88 -2.40 5.09
C ALA A 25 -7.34 -2.50 5.08
N ILE A 26 -6.73 -3.21 4.13
CA ILE A 26 -5.29 -3.31 3.98
C ILE A 26 -4.68 -1.93 3.73
N GLN A 27 -5.27 -1.14 2.83
CA GLN A 27 -4.82 0.24 2.55
C GLN A 27 -4.84 1.10 3.82
N ALA A 28 -5.93 1.03 4.59
CA ALA A 28 -6.06 1.76 5.85
C ALA A 28 -5.00 1.33 6.88
N LEU A 29 -4.75 0.03 7.01
CA LEU A 29 -3.76 -0.53 7.93
C LEU A 29 -2.33 -0.12 7.57
N ILE A 30 -1.95 -0.13 6.29
CA ILE A 30 -0.65 0.36 5.83
C ILE A 30 -0.52 1.85 6.15
N THR A 31 -1.56 2.63 5.90
CA THR A 31 -1.58 4.07 6.19
C THR A 31 -1.52 4.37 7.70
N LEU A 32 -2.20 3.57 8.53
CA LEU A 32 -2.09 3.63 9.99
C LEU A 32 -0.67 3.30 10.46
N TYR A 33 -0.04 2.26 9.88
CA TYR A 33 1.35 1.95 10.19
C TYR A 33 2.26 3.12 9.87
N GLU A 34 2.24 3.63 8.66
CA GLU A 34 3.07 4.77 8.26
C GLU A 34 2.78 6.04 9.08
N SER A 35 1.57 6.16 9.65
CA SER A 35 1.18 7.30 10.47
C SER A 35 1.60 7.20 11.93
N THR A 36 1.62 5.99 12.47
CA THR A 36 1.84 5.76 13.91
C THR A 36 3.13 5.00 14.20
N PHE A 37 3.69 4.32 13.20
CA PHE A 37 4.80 3.38 13.31
C PHE A 37 4.56 2.24 14.31
N ASP A 38 3.30 1.97 14.66
CA ASP A 38 2.95 0.81 15.45
C ASP A 38 2.91 -0.42 14.53
N VAL A 39 3.89 -1.29 14.71
CA VAL A 39 4.12 -2.49 13.87
C VAL A 39 2.93 -3.44 13.84
N LYS A 40 2.02 -3.35 14.83
CA LYS A 40 0.80 -4.17 14.81
C LYS A 40 -0.05 -3.94 13.55
N TRP A 41 -0.09 -2.70 13.03
CA TRP A 41 -0.85 -2.37 11.84
C TRP A 41 -0.23 -2.97 10.58
N PHE A 42 1.10 -2.91 10.45
CA PHE A 42 1.82 -3.58 9.37
C PHE A 42 1.60 -5.11 9.40
N ARG A 43 1.74 -5.73 10.57
CA ARG A 43 1.51 -7.18 10.72
C ARG A 43 0.07 -7.58 10.42
N LEU A 44 -0.90 -6.74 10.79
CA LEU A 44 -2.31 -6.99 10.47
C LEU A 44 -2.57 -6.83 8.97
N ALA A 45 -1.97 -5.81 8.32
CA ALA A 45 -2.07 -5.63 6.87
C ALA A 45 -1.51 -6.84 6.11
N ALA A 46 -0.33 -7.33 6.49
CA ALA A 46 0.28 -8.51 5.86
C ALA A 46 -0.60 -9.76 6.02
N ARG A 47 -1.12 -10.03 7.23
CA ARG A 47 -2.02 -11.17 7.47
C ARG A 47 -3.33 -11.05 6.68
N LEU A 48 -3.88 -9.84 6.59
CA LEU A 48 -5.11 -9.62 5.83
C LEU A 48 -4.86 -9.78 4.33
N GLN A 49 -3.66 -9.43 3.85
CA GLN A 49 -3.23 -9.67 2.47
C GLN A 49 -3.13 -11.17 2.17
N ASP A 50 -2.55 -11.96 3.09
CA ASP A 50 -2.50 -13.42 2.94
C ASP A 50 -3.91 -14.02 2.85
N SER A 51 -4.84 -13.52 3.67
CA SER A 51 -6.24 -13.94 3.62
C SER A 51 -6.91 -13.55 2.31
N GLN A 52 -6.69 -12.32 1.83
CA GLN A 52 -7.18 -11.85 0.53
C GLN A 52 -6.67 -12.75 -0.60
N ASP A 53 -5.40 -13.09 -0.58
CA ASP A 53 -4.79 -13.98 -1.56
C ASP A 53 -5.45 -15.37 -1.56
N GLY A 54 -5.68 -15.94 -0.39
CA GLY A 54 -6.31 -17.25 -0.23
C GLY A 54 -7.76 -17.29 -0.73
N LEU A 55 -8.51 -16.21 -0.50
CA LEU A 55 -9.95 -16.17 -0.77
C LEU A 55 -10.28 -15.73 -2.20
N PHE A 56 -9.55 -14.77 -2.74
CA PHE A 56 -9.96 -14.05 -3.93
C PHE A 56 -9.04 -14.22 -5.14
N ALA A 57 -7.79 -14.69 -4.98
CA ALA A 57 -6.83 -14.73 -6.07
C ALA A 57 -7.27 -15.60 -7.25
N ASP A 58 -6.97 -15.10 -8.46
CA ASP A 58 -7.08 -15.83 -9.71
C ASP A 58 -5.67 -16.17 -10.24
N GLU A 59 -5.47 -17.40 -10.70
CA GLU A 59 -4.21 -17.86 -11.29
C GLU A 59 -3.83 -17.06 -12.55
N ALA A 60 -4.82 -16.57 -13.29
CA ALA A 60 -4.62 -15.70 -14.45
C ALA A 60 -4.24 -14.26 -14.09
N GLY A 61 -4.13 -13.93 -12.79
CA GLY A 61 -3.83 -12.63 -12.24
C GLY A 61 -5.05 -11.82 -11.83
N GLY A 62 -4.86 -10.99 -10.81
CA GLY A 62 -5.92 -10.23 -10.17
C GLY A 62 -6.76 -11.05 -9.20
N TYR A 63 -7.81 -10.42 -8.71
CA TYR A 63 -8.69 -10.96 -7.69
C TYR A 63 -10.14 -10.95 -8.17
N TYR A 64 -10.88 -12.00 -7.84
CA TYR A 64 -12.33 -12.02 -7.95
C TYR A 64 -12.96 -11.13 -6.89
N TYR A 65 -14.15 -10.60 -7.16
CA TYR A 65 -14.87 -9.74 -6.22
C TYR A 65 -15.38 -10.49 -4.99
N THR A 66 -15.75 -11.77 -5.17
CA THR A 66 -16.32 -12.63 -4.12
C THR A 66 -15.36 -13.76 -3.75
N PRO A 67 -15.38 -14.23 -2.48
CA PRO A 67 -14.51 -15.30 -2.03
C PRO A 67 -14.75 -16.61 -2.78
N ARG A 68 -13.78 -17.52 -2.70
CA ARG A 68 -13.77 -18.79 -3.45
C ARG A 68 -14.92 -19.72 -3.05
N ASP A 69 -15.34 -19.64 -1.81
CA ASP A 69 -16.34 -20.48 -1.15
C ASP A 69 -17.75 -19.84 -1.08
N ALA A 70 -17.95 -18.73 -1.75
CA ALA A 70 -19.26 -18.08 -1.86
C ALA A 70 -20.26 -18.99 -2.63
N GLY A 71 -20.94 -19.87 -1.88
CA GLY A 71 -21.65 -21.06 -2.38
C GLY A 71 -22.94 -20.84 -3.18
N HIS A 72 -23.29 -19.59 -3.55
CA HIS A 72 -24.57 -19.26 -4.19
C HIS A 72 -24.44 -18.47 -5.50
N LEU A 73 -23.21 -18.36 -6.03
CA LEU A 73 -22.97 -17.56 -7.22
C LEU A 73 -22.92 -18.42 -8.48
N ILE A 74 -23.60 -17.95 -9.53
CA ILE A 74 -23.55 -18.59 -10.86
C ILE A 74 -22.14 -18.46 -11.45
N ALA A 75 -21.48 -17.30 -11.21
CA ALA A 75 -20.10 -17.04 -11.61
C ALA A 75 -19.46 -16.02 -10.66
N ARG A 76 -18.15 -16.12 -10.46
CA ARG A 76 -17.36 -15.11 -9.77
C ARG A 76 -16.95 -14.03 -10.78
N VAL A 77 -17.19 -12.76 -10.42
CA VAL A 77 -16.85 -11.61 -11.27
C VAL A 77 -15.48 -11.09 -10.90
N LYS A 78 -14.71 -10.66 -11.89
CA LYS A 78 -13.46 -9.97 -11.74
C LYS A 78 -13.50 -8.68 -12.56
N GLU A 79 -13.41 -7.55 -11.86
CA GLU A 79 -13.55 -6.21 -12.44
C GLU A 79 -12.26 -5.42 -12.25
N PHE A 80 -12.01 -4.49 -13.20
CA PHE A 80 -10.82 -3.65 -13.18
C PHE A 80 -11.13 -2.17 -13.40
N PHE A 81 -12.35 -1.82 -13.80
CA PHE A 81 -12.76 -0.44 -14.05
C PHE A 81 -13.06 0.29 -12.75
N ASP A 82 -12.57 1.52 -12.64
CA ASP A 82 -12.99 2.41 -11.56
C ASP A 82 -14.44 2.82 -11.76
N GLY A 83 -15.19 2.87 -10.66
CA GLY A 83 -16.57 3.34 -10.59
C GLY A 83 -16.67 4.63 -9.79
N ALA A 84 -17.72 4.71 -8.95
CA ALA A 84 -17.84 5.80 -7.96
C ALA A 84 -16.74 5.72 -6.89
N MET A 85 -16.18 4.53 -6.69
CA MET A 85 -14.98 4.29 -5.87
C MET A 85 -13.88 3.69 -6.76
N PRO A 86 -12.60 3.86 -6.37
CA PRO A 86 -11.51 3.17 -7.02
C PRO A 86 -11.72 1.64 -7.03
N ASN A 87 -11.32 0.98 -8.10
CA ASN A 87 -11.47 -0.47 -8.21
C ASN A 87 -10.58 -1.21 -7.20
N SER A 88 -11.12 -2.22 -6.54
CA SER A 88 -10.41 -2.99 -5.50
C SER A 88 -9.20 -3.76 -6.00
N ASN A 89 -9.16 -4.22 -7.26
CA ASN A 89 -7.95 -4.77 -7.86
C ASN A 89 -6.85 -3.70 -8.00
N ALA A 90 -7.22 -2.46 -8.35
CA ALA A 90 -6.28 -1.35 -8.46
C ALA A 90 -5.74 -0.92 -7.08
N VAL A 91 -6.61 -0.85 -6.08
CA VAL A 91 -6.22 -0.61 -4.67
C VAL A 91 -5.29 -1.72 -4.18
N SER A 92 -5.63 -2.99 -4.47
CA SER A 92 -4.80 -4.14 -4.10
C SER A 92 -3.42 -4.11 -4.77
N ALA A 93 -3.32 -3.68 -6.04
CA ALA A 93 -2.03 -3.54 -6.71
C ALA A 93 -1.12 -2.54 -5.99
N LEU A 94 -1.65 -1.38 -5.59
CA LEU A 94 -0.89 -0.39 -4.82
C LEU A 94 -0.52 -0.90 -3.42
N ASN A 95 -1.44 -1.57 -2.72
CA ASN A 95 -1.16 -2.18 -1.42
C ASN A 95 -0.03 -3.20 -1.49
N LEU A 96 -0.07 -4.08 -2.49
CA LEU A 96 0.96 -5.08 -2.75
C LEU A 96 2.33 -4.45 -3.00
N LEU A 97 2.40 -3.37 -3.78
CA LEU A 97 3.65 -2.66 -4.03
C LEU A 97 4.19 -1.97 -2.76
N ARG A 98 3.32 -1.40 -1.93
CA ARG A 98 3.72 -0.83 -0.63
C ARG A 98 4.20 -1.93 0.33
N LEU A 99 3.48 -3.05 0.42
CA LEU A 99 3.89 -4.21 1.22
C LEU A 99 5.20 -4.82 0.71
N HIS A 100 5.41 -4.89 -0.61
CA HIS A 100 6.69 -5.31 -1.18
C HIS A 100 7.86 -4.50 -0.62
N ARG A 101 7.74 -3.18 -0.56
CA ARG A 101 8.80 -2.32 -0.03
C ARG A 101 8.95 -2.49 1.49
N LEU A 102 7.86 -2.45 2.25
CA LEU A 102 7.89 -2.57 3.71
C LEU A 102 8.40 -3.93 4.19
N ALA A 103 7.95 -5.01 3.56
CA ALA A 103 8.26 -6.39 3.94
C ALA A 103 9.50 -6.96 3.23
N ARG A 104 10.07 -6.26 2.23
CA ARG A 104 11.16 -6.78 1.37
C ARG A 104 10.81 -8.11 0.70
N GLY A 105 9.52 -8.34 0.40
CA GLY A 105 9.00 -9.61 -0.14
C GLY A 105 8.63 -9.52 -1.62
N ASP A 106 9.37 -10.21 -2.51
CA ASP A 106 9.14 -10.18 -3.96
C ASP A 106 7.79 -10.76 -4.37
N ALA A 107 7.23 -11.70 -3.60
CA ALA A 107 5.94 -12.29 -3.88
C ALA A 107 4.80 -11.24 -3.99
N TYR A 108 4.86 -10.18 -3.21
CA TYR A 108 3.90 -9.07 -3.30
C TYR A 108 4.00 -8.35 -4.65
N ARG A 109 5.22 -8.03 -5.09
CA ARG A 109 5.46 -7.40 -6.39
C ARG A 109 4.95 -8.29 -7.52
N ASP A 110 5.25 -9.58 -7.49
CA ASP A 110 4.87 -10.51 -8.54
C ASP A 110 3.36 -10.65 -8.68
N ARG A 111 2.61 -10.58 -7.57
CA ARG A 111 1.14 -10.52 -7.56
C ARG A 111 0.62 -9.22 -8.14
N ALA A 112 1.20 -8.07 -7.78
CA ALA A 112 0.86 -6.77 -8.39
C ALA A 112 1.07 -6.80 -9.91
N MET A 113 2.19 -7.37 -10.37
CA MET A 113 2.45 -7.57 -11.80
C MET A 113 1.43 -8.49 -12.47
N GLY A 114 0.87 -9.46 -11.75
CA GLY A 114 -0.25 -10.30 -12.21
C GLY A 114 -1.50 -9.46 -12.48
N ILE A 115 -1.83 -8.53 -11.58
CA ILE A 115 -2.97 -7.60 -11.74
C ILE A 115 -2.77 -6.72 -12.98
N PHE A 116 -1.59 -6.11 -13.12
CA PHE A 116 -1.27 -5.24 -14.28
C PHE A 116 -1.37 -6.01 -15.61
N ARG A 117 -0.82 -7.23 -15.67
CA ARG A 117 -0.94 -8.07 -16.88
C ARG A 117 -2.39 -8.37 -17.22
N ALA A 118 -3.19 -8.77 -16.23
CA ALA A 118 -4.61 -9.12 -16.44
C ALA A 118 -5.45 -7.92 -16.89
N SER A 119 -5.14 -6.70 -16.46
CA SER A 119 -5.87 -5.47 -16.81
C SER A 119 -5.31 -4.73 -18.03
N SER A 120 -4.12 -5.07 -18.51
CA SER A 120 -3.33 -4.28 -19.45
C SER A 120 -4.03 -3.94 -20.76
N ALA A 121 -4.76 -4.89 -21.34
CA ALA A 121 -5.47 -4.68 -22.61
C ALA A 121 -6.64 -3.68 -22.43
N LEU A 122 -7.42 -3.82 -21.35
CA LEU A 122 -8.52 -2.92 -21.03
C LEU A 122 -8.03 -1.53 -20.67
N MET A 123 -6.95 -1.44 -19.88
CA MET A 123 -6.33 -0.18 -19.48
C MET A 123 -5.82 0.62 -20.69
N ARG A 124 -5.23 -0.05 -21.70
CA ARG A 124 -4.82 0.61 -22.95
C ARG A 124 -6.00 1.08 -23.79
N ALA A 125 -7.10 0.32 -23.80
CA ALA A 125 -8.30 0.68 -24.57
C ALA A 125 -9.10 1.82 -23.93
N HIS A 126 -9.11 1.90 -22.58
CA HIS A 126 -9.95 2.82 -21.81
C HIS A 126 -9.21 3.45 -20.63
N PRO A 127 -8.09 4.16 -20.84
CA PRO A 127 -7.23 4.63 -19.73
C PRO A 127 -7.95 5.50 -18.70
N SER A 128 -8.93 6.29 -19.12
CA SER A 128 -9.71 7.16 -18.21
C SER A 128 -10.56 6.40 -17.20
N ALA A 129 -10.83 5.12 -17.44
CA ALA A 129 -11.57 4.26 -16.51
C ALA A 129 -10.65 3.47 -15.55
N PHE A 130 -9.35 3.80 -15.52
CA PHE A 130 -8.32 3.10 -14.73
C PHE A 130 -7.47 4.05 -13.90
N ALA A 131 -8.01 5.16 -13.42
CA ALA A 131 -7.26 6.18 -12.72
C ALA A 131 -6.46 5.60 -11.53
N GLN A 132 -7.09 4.78 -10.69
CA GLN A 132 -6.41 4.16 -9.55
C GLN A 132 -5.35 3.13 -9.99
N MET A 133 -5.61 2.38 -11.06
CA MET A 133 -4.63 1.43 -11.58
C MET A 133 -3.41 2.15 -12.18
N LEU A 134 -3.62 3.31 -12.83
CA LEU A 134 -2.54 4.15 -13.31
C LEU A 134 -1.73 4.74 -12.17
N VAL A 135 -2.36 5.12 -11.03
CA VAL A 135 -1.63 5.52 -9.81
C VAL A 135 -0.75 4.38 -9.30
N ALA A 136 -1.26 3.15 -9.27
CA ALA A 136 -0.47 2.00 -8.86
C ALA A 136 0.67 1.69 -9.85
N LEU A 137 0.43 1.86 -11.14
CA LEU A 137 1.44 1.67 -12.17
C LEU A 137 2.52 2.75 -12.12
N ASP A 138 2.14 4.01 -11.92
CA ASP A 138 3.06 5.12 -11.70
C ASP A 138 3.95 4.88 -10.47
N PHE A 139 3.36 4.43 -9.36
CA PHE A 139 4.12 4.03 -8.16
C PHE A 139 5.14 2.93 -8.45
N HIS A 140 4.82 1.99 -9.35
CA HIS A 140 5.73 0.90 -9.74
C HIS A 140 6.86 1.37 -10.67
N LEU A 141 6.55 2.26 -11.61
CA LEU A 141 7.50 2.74 -12.62
C LEU A 141 8.37 3.90 -12.13
N SER A 142 7.88 4.67 -11.16
CA SER A 142 8.63 5.78 -10.57
C SER A 142 9.81 5.26 -9.75
N PRO A 143 10.94 5.99 -9.73
CA PRO A 143 12.04 5.66 -8.85
C PRO A 143 11.55 5.50 -7.41
N PRO A 144 11.83 4.37 -6.75
CA PRO A 144 11.35 4.14 -5.40
C PRO A 144 12.07 5.05 -4.40
N PHE A 145 11.29 5.82 -3.63
CA PHE A 145 11.78 6.53 -2.48
C PHE A 145 11.42 5.78 -1.20
N GLU A 146 12.39 5.60 -0.35
CA GLU A 146 12.24 4.95 0.94
C GLU A 146 12.85 5.83 2.02
N ALA A 147 12.03 6.30 2.94
CA ALA A 147 12.49 7.01 4.12
C ALA A 147 12.42 6.09 5.32
N VAL A 148 13.54 5.86 5.98
CA VAL A 148 13.59 5.11 7.24
C VAL A 148 13.95 6.06 8.36
N ILE A 149 13.07 6.12 9.35
CA ILE A 149 13.30 6.86 10.58
C ILE A 149 13.80 5.85 11.61
N ALA A 150 15.11 5.78 11.78
CA ALA A 150 15.73 4.95 12.81
C ALA A 150 15.29 5.42 14.20
N ARG A 151 15.14 4.51 15.13
CA ARG A 151 14.88 4.88 16.53
C ARG A 151 16.12 5.52 17.13
N GLY A 152 16.01 6.81 17.42
CA GLY A 152 17.04 7.60 18.07
C GLY A 152 16.59 8.04 19.47
N PRO A 153 17.47 8.72 20.22
CA PRO A 153 17.21 9.18 21.60
C PRO A 153 16.09 10.22 21.72
N ALA A 154 15.62 10.82 20.63
CA ALA A 154 14.61 11.88 20.64
C ALA A 154 13.32 11.50 19.90
N PRO A 155 12.32 10.89 20.58
CA PRO A 155 11.05 10.52 19.95
C PRO A 155 10.34 11.67 19.23
N ASN A 156 10.47 12.91 19.73
CA ASN A 156 9.86 14.09 19.13
C ASN A 156 10.48 14.47 17.78
N GLU A 157 11.73 14.14 17.51
CA GLU A 157 12.39 14.42 16.24
C GLU A 157 11.92 13.45 15.15
N ALA A 158 11.78 12.18 15.50
CA ALA A 158 11.22 11.18 14.59
C ALA A 158 9.78 11.56 14.14
N VAL A 159 8.96 12.01 15.09
CA VAL A 159 7.58 12.47 14.79
C VAL A 159 7.61 13.71 13.87
N ARG A 160 8.51 14.66 14.13
CA ARG A 160 8.64 15.85 13.28
C ARG A 160 9.13 15.51 11.88
N ALA A 161 10.12 14.61 11.75
CA ALA A 161 10.61 14.14 10.46
C ALA A 161 9.51 13.47 9.64
N ALA A 162 8.76 12.56 10.25
CA ALA A 162 7.63 11.90 9.61
C ALA A 162 6.55 12.89 9.16
N ALA A 163 6.22 13.88 9.98
CA ALA A 163 5.24 14.91 9.66
C ALA A 163 5.74 15.81 8.51
N ALA A 164 7.02 16.14 8.46
CA ALA A 164 7.61 16.94 7.39
C ALA A 164 7.60 16.18 6.05
N LEU A 165 8.02 14.92 6.04
CA LEU A 165 7.98 14.05 4.85
C LEU A 165 6.57 13.91 4.27
N ARG A 166 5.55 13.73 5.14
CA ARG A 166 4.15 13.57 4.69
C ARG A 166 3.53 14.84 4.11
N ARG A 167 4.11 16.01 4.36
CA ARG A 167 3.65 17.29 3.78
C ARG A 167 4.16 17.49 2.35
N ARG A 168 5.10 16.68 1.91
CA ARG A 168 5.62 16.74 0.54
C ARG A 168 4.80 15.85 -0.39
N PHE A 169 4.60 16.34 -1.60
CA PHE A 169 4.01 15.51 -2.65
C PHE A 169 5.08 14.56 -3.18
N ALA A 170 5.11 13.36 -2.65
CA ALA A 170 6.04 12.30 -3.03
C ALA A 170 5.27 10.96 -3.13
N PRO A 171 4.51 10.75 -4.22
CA PRO A 171 3.58 9.62 -4.34
C PRO A 171 4.26 8.25 -4.34
N SER A 172 5.54 8.17 -4.71
CA SER A 172 6.33 6.94 -4.66
C SER A 172 7.09 6.73 -3.34
N LEU A 173 6.93 7.63 -2.35
CA LEU A 173 7.58 7.52 -1.05
C LEU A 173 6.89 6.49 -0.16
N VAL A 174 7.68 5.61 0.45
CA VAL A 174 7.27 4.75 1.58
C VAL A 174 8.08 5.11 2.80
N ILE A 175 7.41 5.25 3.94
CA ILE A 175 8.06 5.64 5.19
C ILE A 175 7.98 4.47 6.17
N ALA A 176 9.12 4.08 6.74
CA ALA A 176 9.18 3.04 7.75
C ALA A 176 9.91 3.51 9.01
N SER A 177 9.54 2.93 10.13
CA SER A 177 10.22 3.04 11.42
C SER A 177 9.86 1.86 12.30
N GLY A 178 10.73 1.52 13.23
CA GLY A 178 10.45 0.54 14.27
C GLY A 178 10.96 -0.86 13.96
N GLU A 179 10.99 -1.69 14.98
CA GLU A 179 11.39 -3.11 14.91
C GLU A 179 10.27 -3.96 14.32
N GLY A 180 10.65 -5.03 13.61
CA GLY A 180 9.71 -5.98 13.01
C GLY A 180 9.10 -5.51 11.69
N VAL A 181 9.71 -4.49 11.05
CA VAL A 181 9.43 -4.08 9.69
C VAL A 181 10.73 -4.19 8.89
N PRO A 182 10.86 -5.15 7.98
CA PRO A 182 12.11 -5.47 7.29
C PRO A 182 12.78 -4.27 6.63
N MET A 183 12.03 -3.35 6.05
CA MET A 183 12.56 -2.12 5.48
C MET A 183 13.35 -1.28 6.49
N ALA A 184 13.00 -1.34 7.77
CA ALA A 184 13.60 -0.54 8.84
C ALA A 184 14.70 -1.29 9.63
N GLU A 185 14.76 -2.63 9.55
CA GLU A 185 15.66 -3.45 10.38
C GLU A 185 17.13 -3.21 10.06
N ASP A 186 17.47 -2.97 8.80
CA ASP A 186 18.87 -2.77 8.36
C ASP A 186 19.36 -1.32 8.49
N ARG A 187 18.64 -0.49 9.25
CA ARG A 187 18.93 0.95 9.40
C ARG A 187 19.06 1.35 10.88
N PRO A 188 20.17 0.96 11.54
CA PRO A 188 20.39 1.38 12.92
C PRO A 188 20.61 2.90 13.00
N PRO A 189 20.33 3.54 14.14
CA PRO A 189 20.67 4.94 14.33
C PRO A 189 22.18 5.13 14.17
N GLY A 190 22.58 6.02 13.29
CA GLY A 190 23.98 6.39 13.07
C GLY A 190 24.44 7.52 13.99
N ALA A 191 25.74 7.71 14.10
CA ALA A 191 26.33 8.81 14.89
C ALA A 191 25.94 10.20 14.33
N GLU A 192 25.66 10.28 13.02
CA GLU A 192 25.39 11.53 12.31
C GLU A 192 23.89 11.80 12.12
N GLY A 193 23.01 10.82 12.44
CA GLY A 193 21.59 11.02 12.30
C GLY A 193 20.75 9.75 12.39
N PHE A 194 19.45 9.96 12.27
CA PHE A 194 18.42 8.92 12.41
C PHE A 194 17.54 8.79 11.17
N LEU A 195 17.68 9.68 10.17
CA LEU A 195 16.83 9.70 8.99
C LEU A 195 17.63 9.24 7.78
N TYR A 196 17.22 8.15 7.18
CA TYR A 196 17.74 7.61 5.94
C TYR A 196 16.77 7.92 4.81
N LEU A 197 17.27 8.43 3.70
CA LEU A 197 16.54 8.52 2.45
C LEU A 197 17.27 7.70 1.40
N CYS A 198 16.60 6.70 0.88
CA CYS A 198 17.10 5.85 -0.18
C CYS A 198 16.30 6.06 -1.46
N ARG A 199 17.01 6.04 -2.59
CA ARG A 199 16.44 5.98 -3.92
C ARG A 199 17.02 4.79 -4.65
N ASP A 200 16.17 3.87 -5.10
CA ASP A 200 16.60 2.59 -5.65
C ASP A 200 17.50 1.83 -4.66
N THR A 201 18.76 1.60 -5.03
CA THR A 201 19.75 0.91 -4.20
C THR A 201 20.69 1.88 -3.47
N ALA A 202 20.63 3.18 -3.75
CA ALA A 202 21.48 4.19 -3.16
C ALA A 202 20.78 4.91 -2.01
N CYS A 203 21.45 5.00 -0.86
CA CYS A 203 20.97 5.76 0.27
C CYS A 203 21.88 6.96 0.50
N LEU A 204 21.31 8.11 0.87
CA LEU A 204 22.06 9.20 1.45
C LEU A 204 22.63 8.77 2.80
N ALA A 205 23.72 9.40 3.21
CA ALA A 205 24.23 9.24 4.57
C ALA A 205 23.12 9.59 5.59
N PRO A 206 23.01 8.84 6.70
CA PRO A 206 22.00 9.15 7.71
C PRO A 206 22.20 10.56 8.25
N THR A 207 21.13 11.31 8.37
CA THR A 207 21.17 12.71 8.80
C THR A 207 20.11 13.02 9.85
N ALA A 208 20.38 14.03 10.68
CA ALA A 208 19.37 14.68 11.52
C ALA A 208 18.75 15.90 10.83
N ASP A 209 19.29 16.33 9.71
CA ASP A 209 18.83 17.48 8.95
C ASP A 209 17.62 17.11 8.06
N ILE A 210 16.44 17.45 8.52
CA ILE A 210 15.18 17.18 7.83
C ILE A 210 15.10 17.97 6.51
N GLU A 211 15.59 19.22 6.48
CA GLU A 211 15.52 20.06 5.29
C GLU A 211 16.40 19.52 4.16
N ALA A 212 17.56 18.96 4.49
CA ALA A 212 18.41 18.28 3.50
C ALA A 212 17.68 17.11 2.84
N VAL A 213 16.91 16.33 3.62
CA VAL A 213 16.12 15.20 3.09
C VAL A 213 14.95 15.70 2.25
N LEU A 214 14.27 16.76 2.68
CA LEU A 214 13.16 17.35 1.91
C LEU A 214 13.65 17.92 0.59
N SER A 215 14.81 18.61 0.57
CA SER A 215 15.44 19.10 -0.66
C SER A 215 15.77 17.96 -1.61
N ALA A 216 16.33 16.86 -1.11
CA ALA A 216 16.65 15.69 -1.91
C ALA A 216 15.41 15.00 -2.50
N LEU A 217 14.23 15.14 -1.87
CA LEU A 217 12.97 14.66 -2.44
C LEU A 217 12.45 15.60 -3.54
N GLU A 218 12.74 16.91 -3.47
CA GLU A 218 12.31 17.92 -4.45
C GLU A 218 13.18 17.91 -5.72
N ASP A 219 14.46 17.60 -5.61
CA ASP A 219 15.40 17.55 -6.74
C ASP A 219 15.07 16.43 -7.75
N VAL A 220 14.13 15.58 -7.40
CA VAL A 220 13.61 14.56 -8.29
C VAL A 220 12.36 15.08 -9.00
N ASP A 221 12.59 15.74 -10.09
CA ASP A 221 11.55 16.09 -11.05
C ASP A 221 11.07 14.80 -11.76
N VAL A 222 10.18 14.06 -11.08
CA VAL A 222 9.63 12.78 -11.56
C VAL A 222 8.85 12.98 -12.87
N TYR A 223 8.53 14.23 -13.21
CA TYR A 223 7.74 14.62 -14.38
C TYR A 223 8.50 15.47 -15.39
N LYS A 224 9.84 15.54 -15.31
CA LYS A 224 10.61 16.04 -16.45
C LYS A 224 10.44 15.04 -17.60
N LEU A 225 9.41 15.26 -18.39
CA LEU A 225 9.37 14.75 -19.74
C LEU A 225 10.53 15.45 -20.45
N ASP A 226 11.58 14.70 -20.73
CA ASP A 226 12.62 15.15 -21.63
C ASP A 226 11.94 15.56 -22.94
N ALA A 227 11.95 16.86 -23.25
CA ALA A 227 11.32 17.44 -24.41
C ALA A 227 12.15 17.17 -25.67
#